data_38c0fe2e79475c551f58809ceef3847b
#
_entry.id   38c0fe2e79475c551f58809ceef3847b
#
_cell.length_a   1.000
_cell.length_b   1.000
_cell.length_c   1.000
_cell.angle_alpha   90.00
_cell.angle_beta   90.00
_cell.angle_gamma   90.00
#
_symmetry.space_group_name_H-M   'P 1'
#
loop_
_entity.id
_entity.type
_entity.pdbx_description
1 polymer ?
#
loop_
_entity_poly.entity_id
_entity_poly.type
_entity_poly.pdbx_seq_one_letter_code
_entity_poly.pdbx_strand_id
1 'polypeptide(L)'
;MTFPSPIRAGDFVQWNIPASQDYYKNSISSPDWSVVYYLRTNTGPLGATISSSAYNDGFKFEIASNVTATFTAGNWYYQAVANKSGAQKQTIYTGSFEVLKSLEYSGTAVNYDGRSQLQKDLDTIQTAIRNIISGGGVQEYKIGTRSAKKYELSELLALESRYKAELVRE
;
A
#
# COMPACT_ATOMS: atom_id res chain seq x y z
N MET A 1 -12.75 -10.95 11.10
CA MET A 1 -11.37 -11.29 10.71
C MET A 1 -11.04 -10.46 9.48
N THR A 2 -9.98 -9.68 9.51
CA THR A 2 -9.61 -8.74 8.45
C THR A 2 -8.70 -9.42 7.42
N PHE A 3 -8.60 -8.86 6.23
CA PHE A 3 -7.63 -9.24 5.21
C PHE A 3 -6.19 -9.22 5.79
N PRO A 4 -5.31 -10.19 5.46
CA PRO A 4 -3.92 -10.19 5.94
C PRO A 4 -3.20 -8.90 5.55
N SER A 5 -2.54 -8.26 6.51
CA SER A 5 -1.74 -7.04 6.28
C SER A 5 -0.64 -6.94 7.33
N PRO A 6 0.60 -6.59 6.95
CA PRO A 6 1.07 -6.48 5.56
C PRO A 6 1.25 -7.86 4.90
N ILE A 7 1.28 -7.90 3.56
CA ILE A 7 1.74 -9.05 2.78
C ILE A 7 3.01 -8.70 2.02
N ARG A 8 3.84 -9.69 1.71
CA ARG A 8 5.06 -9.48 0.91
C ARG A 8 4.85 -10.01 -0.51
N ALA A 9 5.28 -9.24 -1.51
CA ALA A 9 5.27 -9.69 -2.90
C ALA A 9 6.11 -10.98 -3.06
N GLY A 10 5.54 -12.02 -3.67
CA GLY A 10 6.17 -13.33 -3.81
C GLY A 10 5.80 -14.35 -2.74
N ASP A 11 5.17 -13.94 -1.62
CA ASP A 11 4.74 -14.87 -0.60
C ASP A 11 3.39 -15.53 -0.96
N PHE A 12 3.24 -16.80 -0.59
CA PHE A 12 1.92 -17.44 -0.55
C PHE A 12 1.10 -16.87 0.61
N VAL A 13 -0.14 -16.48 0.34
CA VAL A 13 -1.03 -15.90 1.35
C VAL A 13 -2.31 -16.71 1.45
N GLN A 14 -2.69 -17.10 2.67
CA GLN A 14 -3.91 -17.82 2.95
C GLN A 14 -4.64 -17.22 4.15
N TRP A 15 -5.96 -17.10 4.06
CA TRP A 15 -6.80 -16.71 5.20
C TRP A 15 -8.19 -17.31 5.08
N ASN A 16 -8.92 -17.32 6.19
CA ASN A 16 -10.28 -17.81 6.27
C ASN A 16 -11.18 -16.73 6.84
N ILE A 17 -12.42 -16.70 6.38
CA ILE A 17 -13.49 -15.93 7.03
C ILE A 17 -14.63 -16.88 7.43
N PRO A 18 -15.23 -16.70 8.61
CA PRO A 18 -16.39 -17.49 9.02
C PRO A 18 -17.63 -17.12 8.20
N ALA A 19 -18.65 -17.94 8.29
CA ALA A 19 -19.99 -17.54 7.88
C ALA A 19 -20.40 -16.23 8.56
N SER A 20 -21.17 -15.42 7.85
CA SER A 20 -21.64 -14.11 8.30
C SER A 20 -23.16 -14.00 8.09
N GLN A 21 -23.71 -12.81 8.33
CA GLN A 21 -25.13 -12.54 8.07
C GLN A 21 -25.27 -11.30 7.18
N ASP A 22 -26.30 -11.32 6.34
CA ASP A 22 -26.72 -10.15 5.59
C ASP A 22 -27.46 -9.14 6.49
N TYR A 23 -27.87 -8.01 5.90
CA TYR A 23 -28.64 -6.99 6.60
C TYR A 23 -29.94 -7.52 7.20
N TYR A 24 -30.56 -8.52 6.58
CA TYR A 24 -31.82 -9.14 7.00
C TYR A 24 -31.64 -10.34 7.94
N LYS A 25 -30.41 -10.56 8.45
CA LYS A 25 -30.06 -11.71 9.33
C LYS A 25 -30.06 -13.08 8.65
N ASN A 26 -30.11 -13.14 7.31
CA ASN A 26 -29.93 -14.38 6.60
C ASN A 26 -28.47 -14.80 6.60
N SER A 27 -28.20 -16.10 6.67
CA SER A 27 -26.83 -16.63 6.67
C SER A 27 -26.17 -16.43 5.31
N ILE A 28 -24.95 -15.91 5.34
CA ILE A 28 -23.98 -15.90 4.23
C ILE A 28 -22.96 -16.99 4.55
N SER A 29 -23.21 -18.20 4.05
CA SER A 29 -22.39 -19.39 4.33
C SER A 29 -22.17 -20.22 3.08
N SER A 30 -21.10 -21.04 3.10
CA SER A 30 -20.86 -22.08 2.10
C SER A 30 -21.80 -23.26 2.36
N PRO A 31 -22.31 -23.97 1.31
CA PRO A 31 -21.99 -23.80 -0.10
C PRO A 31 -22.92 -22.84 -0.87
N ASP A 32 -23.96 -22.30 -0.24
CA ASP A 32 -24.98 -21.49 -0.91
C ASP A 32 -24.44 -20.16 -1.46
N TRP A 33 -23.43 -19.62 -0.79
CA TRP A 33 -22.75 -18.38 -1.15
C TRP A 33 -21.30 -18.64 -1.59
N SER A 34 -20.82 -17.79 -2.47
CA SER A 34 -19.39 -17.64 -2.77
C SER A 34 -18.94 -16.24 -2.44
N VAL A 35 -17.70 -16.07 -2.04
CA VAL A 35 -17.13 -14.75 -1.75
C VAL A 35 -15.95 -14.48 -2.66
N VAL A 36 -15.88 -13.26 -3.20
CA VAL A 36 -14.80 -12.83 -4.09
C VAL A 36 -14.19 -11.55 -3.53
N TYR A 37 -12.86 -11.55 -3.34
CA TYR A 37 -12.11 -10.34 -3.06
C TYR A 37 -11.63 -9.71 -4.36
N TYR A 38 -11.94 -8.43 -4.53
CA TYR A 38 -11.40 -7.57 -5.58
C TYR A 38 -10.33 -6.69 -4.97
N LEU A 39 -9.09 -6.85 -5.44
CA LEU A 39 -7.93 -6.09 -4.96
C LEU A 39 -7.56 -5.04 -5.99
N ARG A 40 -7.26 -3.82 -5.56
CA ARG A 40 -6.87 -2.70 -6.41
C ARG A 40 -5.78 -1.86 -5.78
N THR A 41 -4.86 -1.35 -6.61
CA THR A 41 -3.90 -0.32 -6.19
C THR A 41 -4.27 1.03 -6.81
N ASN A 42 -3.82 2.11 -6.19
CA ASN A 42 -3.94 3.48 -6.74
C ASN A 42 -2.75 3.86 -7.66
N THR A 43 -1.74 3.03 -7.77
CA THR A 43 -0.52 3.28 -8.55
C THR A 43 -0.54 2.57 -9.91
N GLY A 44 -1.67 2.63 -10.62
CA GLY A 44 -1.80 2.05 -11.96
C GLY A 44 -3.01 1.12 -12.10
N PRO A 45 -3.23 0.52 -13.28
CA PRO A 45 -4.40 -0.32 -13.57
C PRO A 45 -4.27 -1.75 -13.01
N LEU A 46 -3.44 -1.96 -11.99
CA LEU A 46 -3.20 -3.27 -11.40
C LEU A 46 -4.32 -3.67 -10.43
N GLY A 47 -4.69 -4.93 -10.48
CA GLY A 47 -5.66 -5.53 -9.58
C GLY A 47 -5.62 -7.05 -9.63
N ALA A 48 -6.25 -7.68 -8.65
CA ALA A 48 -6.42 -9.13 -8.60
C ALA A 48 -7.82 -9.48 -8.12
N THR A 49 -8.31 -10.63 -8.55
CA THR A 49 -9.58 -11.19 -8.12
C THR A 49 -9.32 -12.54 -7.47
N ILE A 50 -9.72 -12.68 -6.21
CA ILE A 50 -9.48 -13.88 -5.41
C ILE A 50 -10.82 -14.49 -5.04
N SER A 51 -11.10 -15.67 -5.57
CA SER A 51 -12.32 -16.40 -5.28
C SER A 51 -12.16 -17.30 -4.06
N SER A 52 -13.23 -17.46 -3.31
CA SER A 52 -13.27 -18.37 -2.16
C SER A 52 -13.36 -19.83 -2.59
N SER A 53 -12.85 -20.71 -1.74
CA SER A 53 -13.23 -22.11 -1.64
C SER A 53 -14.03 -22.34 -0.34
N ALA A 54 -14.81 -23.43 -0.30
CA ALA A 54 -15.54 -23.79 0.91
C ALA A 54 -14.58 -24.20 2.03
N TYR A 55 -14.87 -23.74 3.25
CA TYR A 55 -14.13 -24.11 4.45
C TYR A 55 -15.09 -24.17 5.65
N ASN A 56 -15.48 -25.38 6.04
CA ASN A 56 -16.59 -25.60 6.98
C ASN A 56 -17.86 -24.88 6.47
N ASP A 57 -18.46 -24.04 7.30
CA ASP A 57 -19.59 -23.16 6.96
C ASP A 57 -19.15 -21.79 6.40
N GLY A 58 -17.84 -21.50 6.43
CA GLY A 58 -17.24 -20.24 5.96
C GLY A 58 -16.48 -20.39 4.63
N PHE A 59 -15.48 -19.54 4.46
CA PHE A 59 -14.76 -19.37 3.20
C PHE A 59 -13.25 -19.31 3.43
N LYS A 60 -12.51 -20.00 2.57
CA LYS A 60 -11.05 -19.99 2.51
C LYS A 60 -10.59 -19.27 1.25
N PHE A 61 -9.52 -18.53 1.36
CA PHE A 61 -8.88 -17.80 0.26
C PHE A 61 -7.40 -18.13 0.21
N GLU A 62 -6.86 -18.16 -1.00
CA GLU A 62 -5.46 -18.41 -1.25
C GLU A 62 -4.98 -17.51 -2.39
N ILE A 63 -3.80 -16.92 -2.24
CA ILE A 63 -3.09 -16.21 -3.29
C ILE A 63 -1.76 -16.92 -3.49
N ALA A 64 -1.56 -17.47 -4.68
CA ALA A 64 -0.32 -18.14 -4.99
C ALA A 64 0.85 -17.14 -5.09
N SER A 65 2.07 -17.59 -4.78
CA SER A 65 3.29 -16.77 -4.77
C SER A 65 3.57 -16.09 -6.12
N ASN A 66 3.26 -16.75 -7.24
CA ASN A 66 3.41 -16.16 -8.57
C ASN A 66 2.43 -15.01 -8.83
N VAL A 67 1.27 -14.99 -8.17
CA VAL A 67 0.30 -13.90 -8.26
C VAL A 67 0.75 -12.74 -7.39
N THR A 68 1.11 -12.98 -6.12
CA THR A 68 1.61 -11.93 -5.23
C THR A 68 2.91 -11.31 -5.72
N ALA A 69 3.74 -12.05 -6.45
CA ALA A 69 4.96 -11.54 -7.09
C ALA A 69 4.69 -10.41 -8.11
N THR A 70 3.46 -10.33 -8.65
CA THR A 70 3.06 -9.24 -9.56
C THR A 70 2.57 -8.00 -8.84
N PHE A 71 2.41 -8.05 -7.51
CA PHE A 71 1.91 -6.93 -6.74
C PHE A 71 3.00 -5.88 -6.54
N THR A 72 2.69 -4.64 -6.87
CA THR A 72 3.57 -3.50 -6.59
C THR A 72 3.53 -3.15 -5.11
N ALA A 73 4.69 -2.82 -4.53
CA ALA A 73 4.77 -2.36 -3.15
C ALA A 73 3.96 -1.07 -2.95
N GLY A 74 3.35 -0.94 -1.78
CA GLY A 74 2.55 0.20 -1.37
C GLY A 74 1.14 -0.18 -0.93
N ASN A 75 0.27 0.81 -0.82
CA ASN A 75 -1.10 0.64 -0.36
C ASN A 75 -2.01 0.08 -1.46
N TRP A 76 -2.76 -0.95 -1.09
CA TRP A 76 -3.80 -1.59 -1.87
C TRP A 76 -5.13 -1.50 -1.14
N TYR A 77 -6.21 -1.59 -1.89
CA TYR A 77 -7.58 -1.60 -1.39
C TYR A 77 -8.26 -2.89 -1.75
N TYR A 78 -9.17 -3.36 -0.90
CA TYR A 78 -9.96 -4.54 -1.18
C TYR A 78 -11.45 -4.31 -0.94
N GLN A 79 -12.24 -5.05 -1.69
CA GLN A 79 -13.67 -5.20 -1.51
C GLN A 79 -14.00 -6.70 -1.57
N ALA A 80 -14.61 -7.24 -0.52
CA ALA A 80 -15.11 -8.61 -0.50
C ALA A 80 -16.61 -8.60 -0.79
N VAL A 81 -17.00 -9.38 -1.78
CA VAL A 81 -18.37 -9.45 -2.28
C VAL A 81 -18.87 -10.88 -2.15
N ALA A 82 -19.94 -11.07 -1.41
CA ALA A 82 -20.69 -12.33 -1.36
C ALA A 82 -21.68 -12.38 -2.54
N ASN A 83 -21.71 -13.50 -3.21
CA ASN A 83 -22.60 -13.77 -4.35
C ASN A 83 -23.36 -15.05 -4.09
N LYS A 84 -24.66 -15.04 -4.37
CA LYS A 84 -25.53 -16.22 -4.37
C LYS A 84 -26.16 -16.42 -5.75
N SER A 85 -26.45 -17.65 -6.12
CA SER A 85 -27.19 -17.92 -7.36
C SER A 85 -28.52 -17.16 -7.38
N GLY A 86 -28.93 -16.63 -8.56
CA GLY A 86 -30.13 -15.81 -8.66
C GLY A 86 -29.89 -14.31 -8.52
N ALA A 87 -28.67 -13.82 -8.82
CA ALA A 87 -28.27 -12.41 -8.87
C ALA A 87 -28.23 -11.67 -7.51
N GLN A 88 -28.23 -12.39 -6.38
CA GLN A 88 -28.00 -11.78 -5.08
C GLN A 88 -26.50 -11.47 -4.90
N LYS A 89 -26.20 -10.22 -4.62
CA LYS A 89 -24.84 -9.74 -4.45
C LYS A 89 -24.76 -8.74 -3.29
N GLN A 90 -23.81 -8.93 -2.39
CA GLN A 90 -23.62 -8.05 -1.25
C GLN A 90 -22.15 -7.85 -0.94
N THR A 91 -21.75 -6.59 -0.75
CA THR A 91 -20.44 -6.26 -0.20
C THR A 91 -20.44 -6.54 1.30
N ILE A 92 -19.53 -7.39 1.75
CA ILE A 92 -19.42 -7.79 3.16
C ILE A 92 -18.25 -7.14 3.88
N TYR A 93 -17.14 -6.89 3.17
CA TYR A 93 -15.97 -6.23 3.75
C TYR A 93 -15.35 -5.28 2.74
N THR A 94 -14.78 -4.20 3.24
CA THR A 94 -13.93 -3.27 2.49
C THR A 94 -12.77 -2.83 3.39
N GLY A 95 -11.64 -2.50 2.79
CA GLY A 95 -10.49 -1.99 3.55
C GLY A 95 -9.27 -1.79 2.69
N SER A 96 -8.14 -1.59 3.35
CA SER A 96 -6.84 -1.45 2.73
C SER A 96 -5.83 -2.40 3.37
N PHE A 97 -4.76 -2.70 2.65
CA PHE A 97 -3.63 -3.49 3.13
C PHE A 97 -2.36 -2.98 2.47
N GLU A 98 -1.23 -3.28 3.09
CA GLU A 98 0.08 -2.91 2.59
C GLU A 98 0.74 -4.10 1.89
N VAL A 99 1.35 -3.84 0.73
CA VAL A 99 2.23 -4.78 0.04
C VAL A 99 3.67 -4.34 0.23
N LEU A 100 4.47 -5.20 0.86
CA LEU A 100 5.91 -5.02 1.03
C LEU A 100 6.64 -5.56 -0.20
N LYS A 101 7.72 -4.89 -0.58
CA LYS A 101 8.59 -5.35 -1.67
C LYS A 101 9.29 -6.65 -1.28
N SER A 102 9.40 -7.61 -2.22
CA SER A 102 10.25 -8.78 -2.05
C SER A 102 11.72 -8.37 -1.90
N LEU A 103 12.43 -9.06 -1.02
CA LEU A 103 13.89 -8.94 -0.87
C LEU A 103 14.63 -10.04 -1.64
N GLU A 104 13.89 -10.96 -2.26
CA GLU A 104 14.47 -12.01 -3.09
C GLU A 104 15.13 -11.41 -4.33
N TYR A 105 16.26 -11.98 -4.72
CA TYR A 105 16.99 -11.61 -5.93
C TYR A 105 17.58 -12.86 -6.59
N SER A 106 17.77 -12.81 -7.89
CA SER A 106 18.51 -13.82 -8.66
C SER A 106 19.83 -13.23 -9.16
N GLY A 107 20.93 -13.98 -9.00
CA GLY A 107 22.28 -13.50 -9.34
C GLY A 107 22.92 -12.66 -8.24
N THR A 108 23.59 -11.56 -8.60
CA THR A 108 24.26 -10.68 -7.61
C THR A 108 23.25 -9.73 -6.97
N ALA A 109 23.27 -9.67 -5.63
CA ALA A 109 22.43 -8.72 -4.90
C ALA A 109 22.74 -7.28 -5.31
N VAL A 110 21.69 -6.51 -5.62
CA VAL A 110 21.78 -5.08 -5.85
C VAL A 110 21.40 -4.31 -4.59
N ASN A 111 21.86 -3.06 -4.48
CA ASN A 111 21.51 -2.23 -3.34
C ASN A 111 20.00 -2.10 -3.18
N TYR A 112 19.52 -2.41 -1.99
CA TYR A 112 18.13 -2.23 -1.62
C TYR A 112 17.98 -1.02 -0.70
N ASP A 113 17.23 -0.04 -1.14
CA ASP A 113 16.89 1.12 -0.34
C ASP A 113 15.58 0.86 0.44
N GLY A 114 15.75 0.39 1.68
CA GLY A 114 14.65 0.08 2.59
C GLY A 114 14.11 1.28 3.39
N ARG A 115 14.59 2.51 3.11
CA ARG A 115 14.12 3.71 3.80
C ARG A 115 12.68 4.02 3.43
N SER A 116 11.89 4.47 4.40
CA SER A 116 10.54 5.00 4.14
C SER A 116 10.61 6.24 3.23
N GLN A 117 9.49 6.59 2.60
CA GLN A 117 9.43 7.82 1.80
C GLN A 117 9.73 9.05 2.65
N LEU A 118 9.27 9.05 3.89
CA LEU A 118 9.54 10.11 4.86
C LEU A 118 11.04 10.29 5.13
N GLN A 119 11.77 9.18 5.27
CA GLN A 119 13.24 9.21 5.43
C GLN A 119 13.94 9.75 4.19
N LYS A 120 13.50 9.38 2.98
CA LYS A 120 14.04 9.87 1.72
C LYS A 120 13.82 11.38 1.54
N ASP A 121 12.64 11.84 1.90
CA ASP A 121 12.27 13.25 1.85
C ASP A 121 13.11 14.06 2.85
N LEU A 122 13.30 13.55 4.08
CA LEU A 122 14.15 14.16 5.09
C LEU A 122 15.62 14.26 4.62
N ASP A 123 16.18 13.21 4.03
CA ASP A 123 17.54 13.22 3.47
C ASP A 123 17.68 14.25 2.33
N THR A 124 16.64 14.39 1.52
CA THR A 124 16.58 15.39 0.44
C THR A 124 16.60 16.82 1.01
N ILE A 125 15.78 17.09 2.03
CA ILE A 125 15.74 18.38 2.72
C ILE A 125 17.10 18.70 3.36
N GLN A 126 17.71 17.74 4.06
CA GLN A 126 19.02 17.91 4.67
C GLN A 126 20.12 18.17 3.65
N THR A 127 20.05 17.52 2.49
CA THR A 127 20.98 17.76 1.40
C THR A 127 20.81 19.17 0.81
N ALA A 128 19.57 19.65 0.64
CA ALA A 128 19.29 21.00 0.21
C ALA A 128 19.85 22.06 1.21
N ILE A 129 19.63 21.83 2.51
CA ILE A 129 20.18 22.70 3.57
C ILE A 129 21.72 22.75 3.49
N ARG A 130 22.40 21.60 3.39
CA ARG A 130 23.86 21.54 3.26
C ARG A 130 24.36 22.28 2.02
N ASN A 131 23.70 22.14 0.89
CA ASN A 131 24.04 22.81 -0.36
C ASN A 131 23.92 24.33 -0.24
N ILE A 132 22.89 24.83 0.46
CA ILE A 132 22.73 26.27 0.71
C ILE A 132 23.89 26.81 1.60
N ILE A 133 24.20 26.07 2.66
CA ILE A 133 25.28 26.46 3.60
C ILE A 133 26.65 26.43 2.92
N SER A 134 26.94 25.39 2.14
CA SER A 134 28.26 25.23 1.47
C SER A 134 28.39 26.08 0.22
N GLY A 135 27.30 26.39 -0.49
CA GLY A 135 27.29 27.13 -1.74
C GLY A 135 27.21 28.66 -1.61
N GLY A 136 27.35 29.23 -0.39
CA GLY A 136 27.35 30.68 -0.17
C GLY A 136 26.00 31.37 -0.33
N GLY A 137 24.88 30.62 -0.15
CA GLY A 137 23.58 31.23 0.12
C GLY A 137 22.91 31.99 -1.03
N VAL A 138 23.13 31.63 -2.29
CA VAL A 138 22.38 32.25 -3.41
C VAL A 138 20.91 31.84 -3.35
N GLN A 139 20.06 32.68 -2.77
CA GLN A 139 18.64 32.44 -2.54
C GLN A 139 17.73 32.84 -3.74
N GLU A 140 18.23 33.61 -4.69
CA GLU A 140 17.44 34.11 -5.82
C GLU A 140 18.23 34.06 -7.14
N TYR A 141 17.65 33.44 -8.16
CA TYR A 141 18.20 33.49 -9.53
C TYR A 141 17.24 34.29 -10.41
N LYS A 142 17.72 35.38 -10.95
CA LYS A 142 16.94 36.21 -11.86
C LYS A 142 17.53 36.11 -13.27
N ILE A 143 16.77 35.46 -14.18
CA ILE A 143 17.14 35.41 -15.61
C ILE A 143 15.99 36.06 -16.39
N GLY A 144 16.22 37.25 -16.88
CA GLY A 144 15.24 38.06 -17.62
C GLY A 144 14.00 38.39 -16.75
N THR A 145 12.79 38.09 -17.24
CA THR A 145 11.51 38.34 -16.54
C THR A 145 11.06 37.17 -15.64
N ARG A 146 11.84 36.09 -15.54
CA ARG A 146 11.53 34.91 -14.70
C ARG A 146 12.39 34.93 -13.44
N SER A 147 11.72 34.93 -12.27
CA SER A 147 12.35 34.70 -10.98
C SER A 147 12.01 33.30 -10.50
N ALA A 148 13.01 32.46 -10.21
CA ALA A 148 12.83 31.21 -9.50
C ALA A 148 13.17 31.46 -8.03
N LYS A 149 12.17 31.53 -7.17
CA LYS A 149 12.37 31.64 -5.73
C LYS A 149 12.78 30.26 -5.19
N LYS A 150 13.99 30.15 -4.64
CA LYS A 150 14.37 28.97 -3.83
C LYS A 150 13.77 29.12 -2.44
N TYR A 151 13.47 28.00 -1.79
CA TYR A 151 13.07 27.99 -0.39
C TYR A 151 14.13 28.70 0.47
N GLU A 152 13.67 29.53 1.40
CA GLU A 152 14.55 30.14 2.38
C GLU A 152 15.07 29.08 3.37
N LEU A 153 16.29 29.28 3.89
CA LEU A 153 16.91 28.35 4.83
C LEU A 153 16.00 28.09 6.06
N SER A 154 15.31 29.13 6.52
CA SER A 154 14.33 29.05 7.62
C SER A 154 13.15 28.13 7.31
N GLU A 155 12.65 28.15 6.07
CA GLU A 155 11.56 27.29 5.62
C GLU A 155 12.01 25.82 5.55
N LEU A 156 13.22 25.55 5.05
CA LEU A 156 13.80 24.21 5.01
C LEU A 156 14.06 23.64 6.42
N LEU A 157 14.53 24.46 7.35
CA LEU A 157 14.74 24.05 8.76
C LEU A 157 13.41 23.75 9.45
N ALA A 158 12.36 24.51 9.16
CA ALA A 158 11.01 24.22 9.67
C ALA A 158 10.46 22.91 9.10
N LEU A 159 10.64 22.66 7.81
CA LEU A 159 10.28 21.39 7.15
C LEU A 159 11.07 20.22 7.75
N GLU A 160 12.37 20.35 7.92
CA GLU A 160 13.22 19.31 8.53
C GLU A 160 12.72 18.93 9.93
N SER A 161 12.40 19.92 10.77
CA SER A 161 11.89 19.70 12.10
C SER A 161 10.55 18.96 12.10
N ARG A 162 9.66 19.32 11.17
CA ARG A 162 8.37 18.65 10.99
C ARG A 162 8.55 17.20 10.57
N TYR A 163 9.36 16.91 9.56
CA TYR A 163 9.61 15.56 9.08
C TYR A 163 10.29 14.67 10.11
N LYS A 164 11.21 15.23 10.93
CA LYS A 164 11.78 14.51 12.07
C LYS A 164 10.72 14.12 13.12
N ALA A 165 9.79 15.03 13.40
CA ALA A 165 8.69 14.75 14.34
C ALA A 165 7.70 13.70 13.79
N GLU A 166 7.46 13.68 12.49
CA GLU A 166 6.62 12.65 11.84
C GLU A 166 7.31 11.29 11.86
N LEU A 167 8.63 11.24 11.58
CA LEU A 167 9.41 10.00 11.59
C LEU A 167 9.45 9.31 12.97
N VAL A 168 9.42 10.09 14.07
CA VAL A 168 9.35 9.52 15.44
C VAL A 168 7.98 8.87 15.71
N ARG A 169 6.95 9.21 14.95
CA ARG A 169 5.58 8.67 15.10
C ARG A 169 5.31 7.46 14.18
N GLU A 170 6.15 7.21 13.17
CA GLU A 170 6.08 6.06 12.27
C GLU A 170 6.53 4.77 13.00
#